data_0d99ee20744edeb578208812b6364183
#
_entry.id   0d99ee20744edeb578208812b6364183
#
_cell.length_a   1.000
_cell.length_b   1.000
_cell.length_c   1.000
_cell.angle_alpha   90.00
_cell.angle_beta   90.00
_cell.angle_gamma   90.00
#
_symmetry.space_group_name_H-M   'P 1'
#
loop_
_entity.id
_entity.type
_entity.pdbx_description
1 polymer ?
#
loop_
_entity_poly.entity_id
_entity_poly.type
_entity_poly.pdbx_seq_one_letter_code
_entity_poly.pdbx_strand_id
1 'polypeptide(L)'
;MAKVITMGEIMLRLSTPNNEKFIQADEFDVNYGGGEANVAVSLANYGHDAEFVTAVPDNEIGECAVAALRKYNVETKHIARCGERLGIYYLESGSSMRPSKVVYDRAHSSISTATEADFNFDEIFEGADWFHFTGITPAVSDAAAELTEKALIAAKKHGVKVSVDLNFRKKLWSSEKAQKVMTNLMKYVDVCIGNEEDAELVPVSYTHLRAHETTL
;
A
#
# COMPACT_ATOMS: atom_id res chain seq x y z
N MET A 1 22.83 0.31 6.62
CA MET A 1 21.59 0.21 5.83
C MET A 1 20.48 0.05 6.84
N ALA A 2 19.34 0.70 6.63
CA ALA A 2 18.18 0.49 7.48
C ALA A 2 17.33 -0.66 6.92
N LYS A 3 16.77 -1.51 7.80
CA LYS A 3 15.77 -2.50 7.43
C LYS A 3 14.39 -1.81 7.51
N VAL A 4 13.75 -1.67 6.36
CA VAL A 4 12.46 -0.98 6.23
C VAL A 4 11.39 -1.96 5.75
N ILE A 5 10.35 -2.09 6.55
CA ILE A 5 9.16 -2.90 6.22
C ILE A 5 8.11 -1.97 5.64
N THR A 6 7.53 -2.32 4.51
CA THR A 6 6.33 -1.66 3.98
C THR A 6 5.19 -2.66 3.86
N MET A 7 3.95 -2.26 4.14
CA MET A 7 2.80 -3.17 4.08
C MET A 7 1.65 -2.52 3.33
N GLY A 8 1.12 -3.23 2.33
CA GLY A 8 -0.01 -2.75 1.56
C GLY A 8 -0.42 -3.68 0.42
N GLU A 9 -1.20 -3.15 -0.52
CA GLU A 9 -1.67 -3.92 -1.66
C GLU A 9 -0.75 -3.76 -2.86
N ILE A 10 -0.35 -4.88 -3.48
CA ILE A 10 0.18 -4.91 -4.83
C ILE A 10 -0.92 -5.32 -5.79
N MET A 11 -1.10 -4.55 -6.85
CA MET A 11 -2.13 -4.79 -7.87
C MET A 11 -1.51 -5.06 -9.23
N LEU A 12 -2.24 -5.85 -10.02
CA LEU A 12 -2.01 -5.96 -11.46
C LEU A 12 -2.55 -4.69 -12.14
N ARG A 13 -1.67 -3.93 -12.80
CA ARG A 13 -2.04 -2.79 -13.64
C ARG A 13 -2.05 -3.21 -15.11
N LEU A 14 -3.18 -3.00 -15.76
CA LEU A 14 -3.38 -3.19 -17.19
C LEU A 14 -3.57 -1.82 -17.86
N SER A 15 -2.55 -1.36 -18.57
CA SER A 15 -2.55 -0.03 -19.22
C SER A 15 -2.76 -0.17 -20.71
N THR A 16 -3.57 0.72 -21.30
CA THR A 16 -3.66 0.78 -22.76
C THR A 16 -2.34 1.27 -23.34
N PRO A 17 -1.84 0.66 -24.43
CA PRO A 17 -0.63 1.14 -25.12
C PRO A 17 -0.90 2.46 -25.85
N ASN A 18 0.16 3.15 -26.25
CA ASN A 18 0.13 4.31 -27.19
C ASN A 18 -0.88 5.41 -26.84
N ASN A 19 -1.29 5.56 -25.59
CA ASN A 19 -2.37 6.47 -25.16
C ASN A 19 -3.73 6.19 -25.81
N GLU A 20 -3.99 4.97 -26.20
CA GLU A 20 -5.27 4.56 -26.74
C GLU A 20 -6.37 4.61 -25.68
N LYS A 21 -7.61 4.77 -26.13
CA LYS A 21 -8.78 4.61 -25.26
C LYS A 21 -9.05 3.13 -25.04
N PHE A 22 -9.70 2.76 -23.94
CA PHE A 22 -10.11 1.38 -23.66
C PHE A 22 -10.86 0.73 -24.84
N ILE A 23 -11.74 1.49 -25.50
CA ILE A 23 -12.52 1.00 -26.64
C ILE A 23 -11.70 0.79 -27.93
N GLN A 24 -10.49 1.26 -27.97
CA GLN A 24 -9.61 1.19 -29.15
C GLN A 24 -8.50 0.14 -28.96
N ALA A 25 -8.17 -0.18 -27.70
CA ALA A 25 -7.06 -1.07 -27.37
C ALA A 25 -7.48 -2.55 -27.54
N ASP A 26 -6.69 -3.29 -28.29
CA ASP A 26 -6.80 -4.74 -28.46
C ASP A 26 -5.88 -5.52 -27.50
N GLU A 27 -4.96 -4.82 -26.80
CA GLU A 27 -4.00 -5.38 -25.86
C GLU A 27 -3.77 -4.45 -24.67
N PHE A 28 -3.10 -4.93 -23.62
CA PHE A 28 -2.70 -4.16 -22.46
C PHE A 28 -1.23 -4.39 -22.09
N ASP A 29 -0.55 -3.33 -21.72
CA ASP A 29 0.72 -3.41 -21.02
C ASP A 29 0.50 -3.90 -19.59
N VAL A 30 1.25 -4.92 -19.19
CA VAL A 30 1.16 -5.54 -17.88
C VAL A 30 2.22 -4.97 -16.95
N ASN A 31 1.79 -4.43 -15.81
CA ASN A 31 2.66 -3.96 -14.74
C ASN A 31 2.11 -4.37 -13.37
N TYR A 32 2.98 -4.42 -12.36
CA TYR A 32 2.60 -4.63 -10.97
C TYR A 32 3.02 -3.44 -10.14
N GLY A 33 2.18 -3.00 -9.20
CA GLY A 33 2.50 -1.87 -8.35
C GLY A 33 1.42 -1.59 -7.31
N GLY A 34 1.79 -0.77 -6.34
CA GLY A 34 0.97 -0.30 -5.25
C GLY A 34 1.71 0.79 -4.52
N GLY A 35 1.05 1.60 -3.71
CA GLY A 35 1.69 2.70 -3.00
C GLY A 35 2.92 2.23 -2.23
N GLU A 36 2.71 1.32 -1.32
CA GLU A 36 3.74 0.78 -0.42
C GLU A 36 4.75 -0.12 -1.14
N ALA A 37 4.30 -0.86 -2.18
CA ALA A 37 5.19 -1.64 -3.04
C ALA A 37 6.16 -0.74 -3.80
N ASN A 38 5.70 0.41 -4.31
CA ASN A 38 6.55 1.39 -4.96
C ASN A 38 7.55 2.02 -3.99
N VAL A 39 7.15 2.26 -2.74
CA VAL A 39 8.06 2.73 -1.68
C VAL A 39 9.13 1.69 -1.41
N ALA A 40 8.79 0.39 -1.28
CA ALA A 40 9.76 -0.68 -1.10
C ALA A 40 10.78 -0.72 -2.26
N VAL A 41 10.30 -0.68 -3.51
CA VAL A 41 11.18 -0.64 -4.70
C VAL A 41 12.09 0.57 -4.69
N SER A 42 11.57 1.74 -4.32
CA SER A 42 12.37 2.98 -4.24
C SER A 42 13.47 2.86 -3.18
N LEU A 43 13.14 2.35 -1.99
CA LEU A 43 14.08 2.16 -0.90
C LEU A 43 15.18 1.13 -1.25
N ALA A 44 14.81 0.02 -1.90
CA ALA A 44 15.78 -0.97 -2.39
C ALA A 44 16.75 -0.35 -3.41
N ASN A 45 16.25 0.49 -4.33
CA ASN A 45 17.09 1.23 -5.29
C ASN A 45 18.02 2.24 -4.61
N TYR A 46 17.66 2.79 -3.45
CA TYR A 46 18.53 3.65 -2.64
C TYR A 46 19.49 2.85 -1.74
N GLY A 47 19.49 1.53 -1.82
CA GLY A 47 20.41 0.66 -1.10
C GLY A 47 19.99 0.34 0.33
N HIS A 48 18.73 0.53 0.68
CA HIS A 48 18.16 0.05 1.94
C HIS A 48 17.77 -1.42 1.84
N ASP A 49 17.70 -2.10 2.99
CA ASP A 49 17.12 -3.43 3.12
C ASP A 49 15.59 -3.26 3.20
N ALA A 50 14.93 -3.36 2.05
CA ALA A 50 13.50 -3.11 1.92
C ALA A 50 12.73 -4.40 1.76
N GLU A 51 11.76 -4.64 2.64
CA GLU A 51 10.85 -5.77 2.61
C GLU A 51 9.41 -5.30 2.40
N PHE A 52 8.69 -6.01 1.51
CA PHE A 52 7.28 -5.74 1.27
C PHE A 52 6.40 -6.85 1.82
N VAL A 53 5.49 -6.50 2.70
CA VAL A 53 4.54 -7.40 3.36
C VAL A 53 3.15 -7.21 2.73
N THR A 54 2.58 -8.29 2.23
CA THR A 54 1.26 -8.32 1.61
C THR A 54 0.71 -9.74 1.57
N ALA A 55 -0.51 -9.90 1.07
CA ALA A 55 -1.07 -11.20 0.69
C ALA A 55 -1.34 -11.23 -0.81
N VAL A 56 -0.98 -12.34 -1.45
CA VAL A 56 -1.27 -12.61 -2.86
C VAL A 56 -1.86 -14.02 -3.01
N PRO A 57 -2.65 -14.29 -4.07
CA PRO A 57 -3.19 -15.63 -4.28
C PRO A 57 -2.07 -16.64 -4.56
N ASP A 58 -2.31 -17.88 -4.20
CA ASP A 58 -1.41 -18.99 -4.49
C ASP A 58 -1.64 -19.54 -5.92
N ASN A 59 -1.26 -18.70 -6.88
CA ASN A 59 -1.34 -19.02 -8.31
C ASN A 59 -0.27 -18.23 -9.09
N GLU A 60 -0.20 -18.47 -10.41
CA GLU A 60 0.80 -17.88 -11.31
C GLU A 60 0.75 -16.36 -11.36
N ILE A 61 -0.44 -15.74 -11.20
CA ILE A 61 -0.56 -14.28 -11.19
C ILE A 61 0.01 -13.70 -9.89
N GLY A 62 -0.22 -14.36 -8.75
CA GLY A 62 0.41 -14.02 -7.49
C GLY A 62 1.93 -14.14 -7.56
N GLU A 63 2.46 -15.20 -8.21
CA GLU A 63 3.90 -15.37 -8.41
C GLU A 63 4.49 -14.29 -9.32
N CYS A 64 3.79 -13.87 -10.36
CA CYS A 64 4.22 -12.75 -11.21
C CYS A 64 4.35 -11.45 -10.40
N ALA A 65 3.43 -11.18 -9.47
CA ALA A 65 3.51 -10.01 -8.61
C ALA A 65 4.74 -10.04 -7.69
N VAL A 66 5.03 -11.21 -7.11
CA VAL A 66 6.24 -11.42 -6.28
C VAL A 66 7.52 -11.30 -7.12
N ALA A 67 7.55 -11.89 -8.30
CA ALA A 67 8.68 -11.79 -9.21
C ALA A 67 8.97 -10.33 -9.64
N ALA A 68 7.91 -9.53 -9.82
CA ALA A 68 8.05 -8.10 -10.13
C ALA A 68 8.77 -7.32 -9.01
N LEU A 69 8.54 -7.66 -7.75
CA LEU A 69 9.24 -7.06 -6.59
C LEU A 69 10.70 -7.55 -6.51
N ARG A 70 10.92 -8.86 -6.65
CA ARG A 70 12.26 -9.47 -6.63
C ARG A 70 13.19 -8.91 -7.70
N LYS A 71 12.64 -8.51 -8.86
CA LYS A 71 13.37 -7.86 -9.94
C LYS A 71 14.10 -6.59 -9.47
N TYR A 72 13.58 -5.92 -8.43
CA TYR A 72 14.15 -4.70 -7.85
C TYR A 72 14.81 -4.94 -6.49
N ASN A 73 15.14 -6.18 -6.16
CA ASN A 73 15.78 -6.57 -4.89
C ASN A 73 14.95 -6.23 -3.64
N VAL A 74 13.62 -6.20 -3.76
CA VAL A 74 12.73 -6.12 -2.60
C VAL A 74 12.63 -7.51 -1.98
N GLU A 75 12.84 -7.60 -0.66
CA GLU A 75 12.64 -8.85 0.08
C GLU A 75 11.14 -9.21 0.12
N THR A 76 10.86 -10.48 -0.13
CA THR A 76 9.48 -10.99 -0.29
C THR A 76 9.18 -12.20 0.59
N LYS A 77 10.01 -12.44 1.61
CA LYS A 77 9.92 -13.62 2.49
C LYS A 77 8.57 -13.71 3.20
N HIS A 78 8.02 -12.58 3.63
CA HIS A 78 6.80 -12.53 4.41
C HIS A 78 5.56 -12.12 3.58
N ILE A 79 5.58 -12.41 2.26
CA ILE A 79 4.36 -12.32 1.45
C ILE A 79 3.51 -13.57 1.69
N ALA A 80 2.34 -13.39 2.28
CA ALA A 80 1.39 -14.47 2.53
C ALA A 80 0.78 -14.99 1.21
N ARG A 81 0.59 -16.30 1.13
CA ARG A 81 -0.08 -16.97 0.01
C ARG A 81 -1.48 -17.38 0.45
N CYS A 82 -2.44 -16.48 0.27
CA CYS A 82 -3.84 -16.69 0.66
C CYS A 82 -4.79 -15.85 -0.20
N GLY A 83 -6.09 -16.09 -0.05
CA GLY A 83 -7.10 -15.42 -0.85
C GLY A 83 -7.18 -15.96 -2.29
N GLU A 84 -8.06 -15.38 -3.10
CA GLU A 84 -8.40 -15.94 -4.41
C GLU A 84 -7.80 -15.14 -5.57
N ARG A 85 -7.52 -13.83 -5.39
CA ARG A 85 -7.12 -12.96 -6.50
C ARG A 85 -6.26 -11.77 -6.08
N LEU A 86 -5.46 -11.25 -7.03
CA LEU A 86 -4.93 -9.89 -6.93
C LEU A 86 -6.02 -8.86 -7.23
N GLY A 87 -5.91 -7.68 -6.61
CA GLY A 87 -6.60 -6.50 -7.11
C GLY A 87 -6.07 -6.12 -8.49
N ILE A 88 -6.97 -5.68 -9.37
CA ILE A 88 -6.63 -5.21 -10.72
C ILE A 88 -7.08 -3.76 -10.86
N TYR A 89 -6.32 -2.98 -11.59
CA TYR A 89 -6.82 -1.74 -12.13
C TYR A 89 -6.43 -1.55 -13.59
N TYR A 90 -7.38 -1.01 -14.33
CA TYR A 90 -7.21 -0.69 -15.74
C TYR A 90 -6.89 0.80 -15.85
N LEU A 91 -5.87 1.13 -16.63
CA LEU A 91 -5.44 2.50 -16.86
C LEU A 91 -5.55 2.87 -18.35
N GLU A 92 -6.42 3.80 -18.65
CA GLU A 92 -6.40 4.51 -19.92
C GLU A 92 -5.47 5.71 -19.77
N SER A 93 -4.32 5.69 -20.42
CA SER A 93 -3.35 6.78 -20.33
C SER A 93 -3.89 8.06 -20.97
N GLY A 94 -3.73 9.17 -20.28
CA GLY A 94 -4.10 10.48 -20.80
C GLY A 94 -3.17 10.92 -21.92
N SER A 95 -3.65 11.84 -22.75
CA SER A 95 -2.84 12.46 -23.81
C SER A 95 -3.28 13.91 -24.01
N SER A 96 -2.32 14.84 -23.97
CA SER A 96 -2.59 16.27 -24.07
C SER A 96 -3.63 16.72 -23.03
N MET A 97 -4.77 17.27 -23.48
CA MET A 97 -5.85 17.74 -22.60
C MET A 97 -6.78 16.62 -22.09
N ARG A 98 -6.62 15.40 -22.56
CA ARG A 98 -7.43 14.27 -22.12
C ARG A 98 -6.83 13.66 -20.83
N PRO A 99 -7.55 13.70 -19.70
CA PRO A 99 -7.06 13.11 -18.46
C PRO A 99 -7.00 11.59 -18.57
N SER A 100 -6.15 10.97 -17.76
CA SER A 100 -6.14 9.52 -17.56
C SER A 100 -7.44 9.05 -16.90
N LYS A 101 -7.85 7.82 -17.21
CA LYS A 101 -8.98 7.16 -16.56
C LYS A 101 -8.51 5.88 -15.88
N VAL A 102 -9.04 5.66 -14.68
CA VAL A 102 -8.75 4.45 -13.92
C VAL A 102 -10.05 3.74 -13.56
N VAL A 103 -10.09 2.45 -13.89
CA VAL A 103 -11.17 1.53 -13.48
C VAL A 103 -10.56 0.51 -12.52
N TYR A 104 -11.13 0.42 -11.31
CA TYR A 104 -10.68 -0.53 -10.30
C TYR A 104 -11.54 -1.78 -10.29
N ASP A 105 -10.88 -2.93 -10.25
CA ASP A 105 -11.45 -4.24 -9.96
C ASP A 105 -10.62 -4.89 -8.85
N ARG A 106 -10.82 -4.44 -7.60
CA ARG A 106 -10.00 -4.83 -6.46
C ARG A 106 -10.78 -5.40 -5.25
N ALA A 107 -12.10 -5.53 -5.38
CA ALA A 107 -12.88 -6.13 -4.32
C ALA A 107 -12.44 -7.58 -4.07
N HIS A 108 -12.41 -7.98 -2.80
CA HIS A 108 -11.99 -9.33 -2.37
C HIS A 108 -10.60 -9.73 -2.84
N SER A 109 -9.68 -8.77 -3.01
CA SER A 109 -8.27 -9.08 -3.24
C SER A 109 -7.67 -9.78 -2.02
N SER A 110 -6.62 -10.56 -2.22
CA SER A 110 -6.00 -11.38 -1.16
C SER A 110 -5.70 -10.56 0.10
N ILE A 111 -5.06 -9.39 -0.03
CA ILE A 111 -4.78 -8.54 1.14
C ILE A 111 -6.05 -7.99 1.80
N SER A 112 -7.13 -7.78 1.05
CA SER A 112 -8.40 -7.27 1.61
C SER A 112 -9.15 -8.31 2.45
N THR A 113 -8.80 -9.58 2.33
CA THR A 113 -9.40 -10.71 3.06
C THR A 113 -8.43 -11.38 4.04
N ALA A 114 -7.15 -11.00 3.99
CA ALA A 114 -6.13 -11.52 4.88
C ALA A 114 -6.36 -11.13 6.34
N THR A 115 -5.88 -11.95 7.24
CA THR A 115 -6.02 -11.81 8.68
C THR A 115 -4.67 -11.88 9.40
N GLU A 116 -4.64 -11.57 10.69
CA GLU A 116 -3.42 -11.70 11.52
C GLU A 116 -2.81 -13.12 11.47
N ALA A 117 -3.65 -14.16 11.31
CA ALA A 117 -3.19 -15.54 11.26
C ALA A 117 -2.31 -15.87 10.04
N ASP A 118 -2.40 -15.04 8.98
CA ASP A 118 -1.61 -15.22 7.75
C ASP A 118 -0.19 -14.64 7.87
N PHE A 119 0.15 -13.94 8.99
CA PHE A 119 1.41 -13.25 9.18
C PHE A 119 2.05 -13.53 10.54
N ASN A 120 3.36 -13.69 10.57
CA ASN A 120 4.14 -13.72 11.80
C ASN A 120 4.78 -12.33 12.03
N PHE A 121 4.02 -11.40 12.61
CA PHE A 121 4.49 -10.03 12.82
C PHE A 121 5.71 -9.92 13.75
N ASP A 122 5.88 -10.83 14.70
CA ASP A 122 7.08 -10.84 15.55
C ASP A 122 8.35 -11.14 14.71
N GLU A 123 8.27 -12.06 13.75
CA GLU A 123 9.37 -12.35 12.83
C GLU A 123 9.59 -11.22 11.81
N ILE A 124 8.52 -10.65 11.27
CA ILE A 124 8.58 -9.54 10.30
C ILE A 124 9.32 -8.33 10.89
N PHE A 125 8.99 -7.95 12.14
CA PHE A 125 9.56 -6.76 12.76
C PHE A 125 10.85 -7.02 13.54
N GLU A 126 11.33 -8.25 13.62
CA GLU A 126 12.61 -8.55 14.23
C GLU A 126 13.75 -7.84 13.49
N GLY A 127 14.45 -6.95 14.22
CA GLY A 127 15.56 -6.15 13.67
C GLY A 127 15.15 -5.09 12.64
N ALA A 128 13.85 -4.79 12.50
CA ALA A 128 13.42 -3.71 11.64
C ALA A 128 13.64 -2.34 12.30
N ASP A 129 14.05 -1.35 11.48
CA ASP A 129 14.24 0.04 11.92
C ASP A 129 12.98 0.88 11.67
N TRP A 130 12.25 0.58 10.58
CA TRP A 130 11.13 1.40 10.10
C TRP A 130 10.01 0.57 9.52
N PHE A 131 8.77 0.98 9.80
CA PHE A 131 7.56 0.45 9.19
C PHE A 131 6.79 1.57 8.46
N HIS A 132 6.41 1.33 7.21
CA HIS A 132 5.63 2.28 6.42
C HIS A 132 4.35 1.64 5.87
N PHE A 133 3.24 2.36 5.97
CA PHE A 133 1.96 2.01 5.35
C PHE A 133 1.27 3.27 4.81
N THR A 134 0.19 3.11 4.05
CA THR A 134 -0.65 4.23 3.62
C THR A 134 -2.08 4.06 4.12
N GLY A 135 -2.86 5.14 4.13
CA GLY A 135 -4.28 5.10 4.45
C GLY A 135 -5.12 4.30 3.43
N ILE A 136 -4.53 3.88 2.29
CA ILE A 136 -5.21 2.99 1.35
C ILE A 136 -5.39 1.60 1.95
N THR A 137 -4.36 1.05 2.60
CA THR A 137 -4.39 -0.32 3.14
C THR A 137 -5.55 -0.54 4.10
N PRO A 138 -5.78 0.26 5.16
CA PRO A 138 -6.94 0.10 6.03
C PRO A 138 -8.26 0.47 5.34
N ALA A 139 -8.23 1.16 4.20
CA ALA A 139 -9.43 1.57 3.47
C ALA A 139 -10.02 0.46 2.57
N VAL A 140 -9.23 -0.57 2.20
CA VAL A 140 -9.69 -1.59 1.26
C VAL A 140 -10.72 -2.55 1.86
N SER A 141 -10.67 -2.77 3.18
CA SER A 141 -11.68 -3.57 3.93
C SER A 141 -11.56 -3.37 5.44
N ASP A 142 -12.56 -3.83 6.19
CA ASP A 142 -12.50 -3.84 7.65
C ASP A 142 -11.42 -4.82 8.16
N ALA A 143 -11.29 -5.98 7.52
CA ALA A 143 -10.23 -6.94 7.84
C ALA A 143 -8.82 -6.35 7.64
N ALA A 144 -8.60 -5.61 6.53
CA ALA A 144 -7.33 -4.94 6.30
C ALA A 144 -7.06 -3.80 7.30
N ALA A 145 -8.10 -3.12 7.80
CA ALA A 145 -7.95 -2.13 8.87
C ALA A 145 -7.51 -2.80 10.19
N GLU A 146 -8.14 -3.90 10.58
CA GLU A 146 -7.74 -4.70 11.74
C GLU A 146 -6.33 -5.26 11.59
N LEU A 147 -5.99 -5.81 10.42
CA LEU A 147 -4.65 -6.31 10.12
C LEU A 147 -3.59 -5.21 10.26
N THR A 148 -3.89 -4.00 9.74
CA THR A 148 -2.99 -2.84 9.87
C THR A 148 -2.77 -2.47 11.34
N GLU A 149 -3.81 -2.46 12.16
CA GLU A 149 -3.67 -2.19 13.59
C GLU A 149 -2.80 -3.24 14.28
N LYS A 150 -2.96 -4.54 13.97
CA LYS A 150 -2.13 -5.61 14.50
C LYS A 150 -0.65 -5.45 14.13
N ALA A 151 -0.37 -5.11 12.87
CA ALA A 151 0.98 -4.81 12.41
C ALA A 151 1.60 -3.63 13.18
N LEU A 152 0.83 -2.56 13.40
CA LEU A 152 1.26 -1.38 14.15
C LEU A 152 1.59 -1.71 15.62
N ILE A 153 0.74 -2.48 16.28
CA ILE A 153 0.96 -2.93 17.66
C ILE A 153 2.27 -3.73 17.75
N ALA A 154 2.49 -4.66 16.82
CA ALA A 154 3.71 -5.46 16.78
C ALA A 154 4.95 -4.59 16.47
N ALA A 155 4.87 -3.66 15.52
CA ALA A 155 5.95 -2.72 15.23
C ALA A 155 6.36 -1.92 16.48
N LYS A 156 5.39 -1.40 17.23
CA LYS A 156 5.69 -0.67 18.49
C LYS A 156 6.26 -1.57 19.58
N LYS A 157 5.82 -2.82 19.69
CA LYS A 157 6.39 -3.83 20.61
C LYS A 157 7.88 -4.06 20.33
N HIS A 158 8.29 -4.04 19.06
CA HIS A 158 9.67 -4.19 18.61
C HIS A 158 10.46 -2.87 18.57
N GLY A 159 9.86 -1.74 18.98
CA GLY A 159 10.52 -0.43 18.99
C GLY A 159 10.74 0.19 17.61
N VAL A 160 10.04 -0.31 16.59
CA VAL A 160 10.14 0.12 15.20
C VAL A 160 9.49 1.51 15.05
N LYS A 161 10.14 2.41 14.31
CA LYS A 161 9.54 3.69 13.93
C LYS A 161 8.49 3.49 12.84
N VAL A 162 7.39 4.22 12.93
CA VAL A 162 6.25 4.07 12.03
C VAL A 162 5.98 5.36 11.26
N SER A 163 5.85 5.25 9.93
CA SER A 163 5.35 6.33 9.09
C SER A 163 4.09 5.93 8.33
N VAL A 164 3.23 6.91 8.10
CA VAL A 164 2.03 6.76 7.27
C VAL A 164 1.96 7.88 6.23
N ASP A 165 1.53 7.54 5.01
CA ASP A 165 0.98 8.50 4.05
C ASP A 165 -0.55 8.40 4.12
N LEU A 166 -1.23 9.50 4.47
CA LEU A 166 -2.69 9.52 4.64
C LEU A 166 -3.43 9.07 3.37
N ASN A 167 -2.97 9.53 2.22
CA ASN A 167 -3.37 9.07 0.89
C ASN A 167 -4.88 8.77 0.76
N PHE A 168 -5.71 9.73 1.19
CA PHE A 168 -7.15 9.54 1.27
C PHE A 168 -7.77 9.26 -0.10
N ARG A 169 -8.67 8.28 -0.15
CA ARG A 169 -9.35 7.87 -1.39
C ARG A 169 -10.87 7.85 -1.19
N LYS A 170 -11.56 8.90 -1.65
CA LYS A 170 -13.04 9.04 -1.60
C LYS A 170 -13.80 7.83 -2.15
N LYS A 171 -13.19 7.05 -3.05
CA LYS A 171 -13.80 5.85 -3.65
C LYS A 171 -13.75 4.61 -2.76
N LEU A 172 -12.92 4.59 -1.71
CA LEU A 172 -12.76 3.44 -0.82
C LEU A 172 -13.59 3.57 0.46
N TRP A 173 -13.67 4.76 1.03
CA TRP A 173 -14.39 5.00 2.27
C TRP A 173 -14.87 6.45 2.39
N SER A 174 -15.83 6.70 3.31
CA SER A 174 -16.26 8.06 3.65
C SER A 174 -15.23 8.75 4.55
N SER A 175 -15.27 10.08 4.60
CA SER A 175 -14.39 10.86 5.49
C SER A 175 -14.60 10.49 6.96
N GLU A 176 -15.84 10.24 7.39
CA GLU A 176 -16.15 9.85 8.76
C GLU A 176 -15.53 8.49 9.13
N LYS A 177 -15.61 7.50 8.21
CA LYS A 177 -14.99 6.19 8.42
C LYS A 177 -13.47 6.33 8.43
N ALA A 178 -12.91 7.08 7.49
CA ALA A 178 -11.48 7.37 7.41
C ALA A 178 -10.98 8.02 8.71
N GLN A 179 -11.65 9.07 9.18
CA GLN A 179 -11.31 9.75 10.43
C GLN A 179 -11.33 8.78 11.62
N LYS A 180 -12.40 7.98 11.76
CA LYS A 180 -12.53 7.03 12.88
C LYS A 180 -11.39 6.02 12.90
N VAL A 181 -11.11 5.38 11.76
CA VAL A 181 -10.07 4.34 11.66
C VAL A 181 -8.69 4.97 11.82
N MET A 182 -8.38 6.03 11.07
CA MET A 182 -7.06 6.65 11.11
C MET A 182 -6.76 7.26 12.49
N THR A 183 -7.72 7.88 13.18
CA THR A 183 -7.50 8.36 14.56
C THR A 183 -7.06 7.25 15.50
N ASN A 184 -7.56 6.02 15.31
CA ASN A 184 -7.11 4.88 16.10
C ASN A 184 -5.69 4.43 15.72
N LEU A 185 -5.38 4.37 14.45
CA LEU A 185 -4.06 3.94 13.95
C LEU A 185 -2.96 4.96 14.24
N MET A 186 -3.27 6.25 14.21
CA MET A 186 -2.32 7.35 14.44
C MET A 186 -1.66 7.33 15.83
N LYS A 187 -2.24 6.63 16.81
CA LYS A 187 -1.62 6.44 18.13
C LYS A 187 -0.27 5.72 18.07
N TYR A 188 -0.03 4.99 17.00
CA TYR A 188 1.18 4.19 16.77
C TYR A 188 2.16 4.85 15.79
N VAL A 189 1.80 6.01 15.22
CA VAL A 189 2.56 6.65 14.14
C VAL A 189 3.53 7.70 14.68
N ASP A 190 4.78 7.67 14.21
CA ASP A 190 5.82 8.64 14.54
C ASP A 190 5.92 9.75 13.48
N VAL A 191 5.64 9.43 12.21
CA VAL A 191 5.70 10.38 11.08
C VAL A 191 4.45 10.24 10.20
N CYS A 192 3.76 11.34 9.99
CA CYS A 192 2.61 11.41 9.09
C CYS A 192 2.96 12.26 7.86
N ILE A 193 2.65 11.74 6.69
CA ILE A 193 2.78 12.40 5.40
C ILE A 193 1.36 12.56 4.84
N GLY A 194 1.07 13.70 4.26
CA GLY A 194 -0.22 13.98 3.64
C GLY A 194 -0.19 15.33 2.94
N ASN A 195 -1.09 15.52 2.00
CA ASN A 195 -1.33 16.83 1.39
C ASN A 195 -2.43 17.61 2.16
N GLU A 196 -2.69 18.85 1.76
CA GLU A 196 -3.69 19.70 2.40
C GLU A 196 -5.09 19.08 2.34
N GLU A 197 -5.48 18.46 1.20
CA GLU A 197 -6.78 17.80 1.04
C GLU A 197 -6.92 16.60 2.00
N ASP A 198 -5.86 15.81 2.15
CA ASP A 198 -5.85 14.69 3.09
C ASP A 198 -6.03 15.17 4.54
N ALA A 199 -5.36 16.26 4.90
CA ALA A 199 -5.45 16.86 6.25
C ALA A 199 -6.84 17.42 6.56
N GLU A 200 -7.53 17.99 5.57
CA GLU A 200 -8.90 18.49 5.71
C GLU A 200 -9.95 17.37 5.82
N LEU A 201 -9.77 16.31 5.02
CA LEU A 201 -10.76 15.23 4.90
C LEU A 201 -10.59 14.13 5.97
N VAL A 202 -9.38 14.00 6.51
CA VAL A 202 -9.06 13.08 7.61
C VAL A 202 -8.45 13.87 8.76
N PRO A 203 -9.22 14.76 9.43
CA PRO A 203 -8.69 15.56 10.52
C PRO A 203 -8.32 14.65 11.70
N VAL A 204 -7.04 14.32 11.81
CA VAL A 204 -6.47 13.66 12.99
C VAL A 204 -5.87 14.73 13.88
N SER A 205 -6.09 14.65 15.19
CA SER A 205 -5.54 15.63 16.16
C SER A 205 -4.02 15.47 16.24
N TYR A 206 -3.30 16.46 15.70
CA TYR A 206 -1.83 16.48 15.60
C TYR A 206 -1.18 17.11 16.84
N THR A 207 -1.43 16.65 18.03
CA THR A 207 -0.79 17.21 19.22
C THR A 207 0.72 16.96 19.30
N HIS A 208 1.28 16.06 18.46
CA HIS A 208 2.70 15.69 18.53
C HIS A 208 3.42 15.50 17.18
N LEU A 209 2.77 15.81 16.04
CA LEU A 209 3.40 15.62 14.72
C LEU A 209 3.84 16.97 14.13
N ARG A 210 5.09 17.08 13.70
CA ARG A 210 5.55 18.19 12.86
C ARG A 210 5.27 17.86 11.41
N ALA A 211 4.41 18.67 10.76
CA ALA A 211 4.26 18.62 9.32
C ALA A 211 5.53 19.17 8.66
N HIS A 212 6.15 18.43 7.78
CA HIS A 212 7.12 18.96 6.83
C HIS A 212 6.41 19.10 5.48
N GLU A 213 6.08 20.32 5.13
CA GLU A 213 5.64 20.67 3.79
C GLU A 213 6.86 20.68 2.87
N THR A 214 6.83 19.86 1.82
CA THR A 214 7.67 20.05 0.65
C THR A 214 6.78 20.62 -0.45
N THR A 215 6.80 21.92 -0.62
CA THR A 215 6.34 22.57 -1.84
C THR A 215 7.38 22.32 -2.91
N LEU A 216 6.99 21.60 -3.96
CA LEU A 216 7.68 21.60 -5.25
C LEU A 216 7.02 22.60 -6.17
#